data_472b7f816ca430e59fc7deafb27e528a
#
_entry.id   472b7f816ca430e59fc7deafb27e528a
#
_cell.length_a   1.000
_cell.length_b   1.000
_cell.length_c   1.000
_cell.angle_alpha   90.00
_cell.angle_beta   90.00
_cell.angle_gamma   90.00
#
_symmetry.space_group_name_H-M   'P 1'
#
loop_
_entity.id
_entity.type
_entity.pdbx_description
1 polymer ?
#
loop_
_entity_poly.entity_id
_entity_poly.type
_entity_poly.pdbx_seq_one_letter_code
_entity_poly.pdbx_strand_id
1 'polypeptide(L)'
;MRHPKFGELKKQIKKNKPVFITYAVLRLIVVLILIRSLFRADYQSAFYCVLTLILFFIPAFMEKNFGIVLPNTLEIFILGFVFAAEILGELNCYYLTIPHWDTMLHTINGFLCAAFGFCLVDILTRNKNLKFSLSPIYMAIAAFCFSMTIGVLWEFFEFSADCIFGTDMQKDTVLTAINSVTLNPSGENSAVSIKNITTTVVNGERLPIDGYLDIGLFDTMKDLMVNFVGAVVF
;
A
#
# COMPACT_ATOMS: atom_id res chain seq x y z
N MET A 1 4.99 -32.29 -5.91
CA MET A 1 5.90 -31.16 -6.19
C MET A 1 7.32 -31.63 -5.92
N ARG A 2 8.23 -31.62 -6.92
CA ARG A 2 9.63 -31.98 -6.70
C ARG A 2 10.34 -30.77 -6.11
N HIS A 3 10.89 -30.88 -4.90
CA HIS A 3 11.77 -29.87 -4.34
C HIS A 3 13.00 -29.70 -5.26
N PRO A 4 13.37 -28.47 -5.63
CA PRO A 4 14.53 -28.25 -6.49
C PRO A 4 15.78 -28.81 -5.79
N LYS A 5 16.59 -29.57 -6.51
CA LYS A 5 17.85 -30.10 -5.99
C LYS A 5 18.81 -28.95 -5.70
N PHE A 6 19.61 -29.04 -4.64
CA PHE A 6 20.56 -28.00 -4.19
C PHE A 6 21.43 -27.40 -5.33
N GLY A 7 21.76 -28.20 -6.34
CA GLY A 7 22.48 -27.74 -7.55
C GLY A 7 21.66 -26.83 -8.47
N GLU A 8 20.33 -27.03 -8.56
CA GLU A 8 19.43 -26.18 -9.35
C GLU A 8 19.21 -24.83 -8.67
N LEU A 9 19.08 -24.82 -7.33
CA LEU A 9 19.05 -23.61 -6.52
C LEU A 9 20.33 -22.75 -6.71
N LYS A 10 21.51 -23.36 -6.63
CA LYS A 10 22.78 -22.65 -6.89
C LYS A 10 22.85 -22.04 -8.30
N LYS A 11 22.30 -22.72 -9.30
CA LYS A 11 22.28 -22.25 -10.69
C LYS A 11 21.30 -21.08 -10.88
N GLN A 12 20.14 -21.13 -10.23
CA GLN A 12 19.18 -20.02 -10.21
C GLN A 12 19.73 -18.79 -9.48
N ILE A 13 20.34 -18.96 -8.31
CA ILE A 13 20.99 -17.88 -7.55
C ILE A 13 22.10 -17.23 -8.40
N LYS A 14 22.90 -18.01 -9.13
CA LYS A 14 23.97 -17.48 -9.97
C LYS A 14 23.44 -16.69 -11.18
N LYS A 15 22.26 -17.07 -11.71
CA LYS A 15 21.60 -16.39 -12.83
C LYS A 15 20.96 -15.06 -12.41
N ASN A 16 20.37 -15.01 -11.20
CA ASN A 16 19.65 -13.84 -10.66
C ASN A 16 20.37 -13.24 -9.44
N LYS A 17 21.69 -13.18 -9.49
CA LYS A 17 22.53 -12.72 -8.37
C LYS A 17 22.15 -11.34 -7.81
N PRO A 18 21.82 -10.30 -8.63
CA PRO A 18 21.39 -8.99 -8.10
C PRO A 18 20.12 -9.09 -7.27
N VAL A 19 19.09 -9.78 -7.78
CA VAL A 19 17.80 -9.99 -7.07
C VAL A 19 18.04 -10.71 -5.74
N PHE A 20 18.81 -11.79 -5.76
CA PHE A 20 19.14 -12.54 -4.54
C PHE A 20 19.85 -11.68 -3.48
N ILE A 21 20.82 -10.85 -3.91
CA ILE A 21 21.53 -9.96 -3.00
C ILE A 21 20.56 -8.92 -2.41
N THR A 22 19.71 -8.30 -3.23
CA THR A 22 18.71 -7.32 -2.78
C THR A 22 17.76 -7.97 -1.75
N TYR A 23 17.22 -9.14 -2.04
CA TYR A 23 16.40 -9.90 -1.09
C TYR A 23 17.12 -10.17 0.24
N ALA A 24 18.36 -10.63 0.15
CA ALA A 24 19.13 -10.98 1.35
C ALA A 24 19.43 -9.75 2.21
N VAL A 25 19.85 -8.66 1.58
CA VAL A 25 20.19 -7.41 2.27
C VAL A 25 18.95 -6.76 2.90
N LEU A 26 17.87 -6.58 2.13
CA LEU A 26 16.66 -5.94 2.65
C LEU A 26 16.02 -6.77 3.77
N ARG A 27 15.92 -8.09 3.62
CA ARG A 27 15.42 -8.98 4.67
C ARG A 27 16.29 -8.93 5.91
N LEU A 28 17.61 -8.94 5.76
CA LEU A 28 18.52 -8.85 6.91
C LEU A 28 18.30 -7.56 7.67
N ILE A 29 18.19 -6.42 6.98
CA ILE A 29 17.92 -5.11 7.59
C ILE A 29 16.60 -5.16 8.37
N VAL A 30 15.52 -5.61 7.73
CA VAL A 30 14.19 -5.67 8.37
C VAL A 30 14.18 -6.61 9.57
N VAL A 31 14.83 -7.78 9.49
CA VAL A 31 14.95 -8.71 10.62
C VAL A 31 15.74 -8.11 11.78
N LEU A 32 16.81 -7.37 11.52
CA LEU A 32 17.57 -6.68 12.57
C LEU A 32 16.75 -5.58 13.25
N ILE A 33 15.96 -4.83 12.48
CA ILE A 33 15.03 -3.82 13.01
C ILE A 33 13.96 -4.53 13.86
N LEU A 34 13.35 -5.61 13.36
CA LEU A 34 12.35 -6.40 14.08
C LEU A 34 12.87 -6.88 15.44
N ILE A 35 14.06 -7.47 15.46
CA ILE A 35 14.69 -7.95 16.69
C ILE A 35 14.87 -6.77 17.68
N ARG A 36 15.40 -5.64 17.21
CA ARG A 36 15.57 -4.44 18.03
C ARG A 36 14.22 -3.94 18.58
N SER A 37 13.17 -3.90 17.76
CA SER A 37 11.83 -3.45 18.16
C SER A 37 11.25 -4.34 19.25
N LEU A 38 11.36 -5.67 19.10
CA LEU A 38 10.93 -6.63 20.11
C LEU A 38 11.66 -6.44 21.45
N PHE A 39 12.99 -6.23 21.44
CA PHE A 39 13.73 -5.95 22.67
C PHE A 39 13.34 -4.62 23.35
N ARG A 40 12.77 -3.69 22.59
CA ARG A 40 12.30 -2.40 23.10
C ARG A 40 10.82 -2.40 23.47
N ALA A 41 10.13 -3.52 23.29
CA ALA A 41 8.67 -3.63 23.41
C ALA A 41 7.91 -2.63 22.49
N ASP A 42 8.54 -2.24 21.36
CA ASP A 42 7.94 -1.41 20.32
C ASP A 42 7.17 -2.31 19.35
N TYR A 43 5.94 -2.62 19.71
CA TYR A 43 5.09 -3.55 18.95
C TYR A 43 4.61 -2.95 17.64
N GLN A 44 4.47 -1.62 17.56
CA GLN A 44 4.08 -0.95 16.32
C GLN A 44 5.17 -1.11 15.25
N SER A 45 6.41 -0.78 15.56
CA SER A 45 7.54 -1.01 14.65
C SER A 45 7.73 -2.49 14.31
N ALA A 46 7.48 -3.40 15.26
CA ALA A 46 7.52 -4.83 15.00
C ALA A 46 6.43 -5.27 13.99
N PHE A 47 5.23 -4.71 14.09
CA PHE A 47 4.14 -4.94 13.14
C PHE A 47 4.54 -4.57 11.71
N TYR A 48 5.05 -3.35 11.48
CA TYR A 48 5.52 -2.91 10.15
C TYR A 48 6.66 -3.79 9.60
N CYS A 49 7.58 -4.25 10.45
CA CYS A 49 8.62 -5.17 10.02
C CYS A 49 8.05 -6.52 9.57
N VAL A 50 7.08 -7.08 10.29
CA VAL A 50 6.42 -8.33 9.92
C VAL A 50 5.64 -8.16 8.62
N LEU A 51 4.89 -7.06 8.48
CA LEU A 51 4.18 -6.72 7.26
C LEU A 51 5.13 -6.64 6.07
N THR A 52 6.24 -5.90 6.19
CA THR A 52 7.29 -5.82 5.15
C THR A 52 7.80 -7.21 4.74
N LEU A 53 8.09 -8.08 5.70
CA LEU A 53 8.56 -9.43 5.41
C LEU A 53 7.52 -10.27 4.66
N ILE A 54 6.22 -10.08 4.96
CA ILE A 54 5.11 -10.72 4.24
C ILE A 54 5.02 -10.17 2.82
N LEU A 55 5.03 -8.85 2.64
CA LEU A 55 4.95 -8.20 1.33
C LEU A 55 6.14 -8.56 0.41
N PHE A 56 7.32 -8.83 0.96
CA PHE A 56 8.46 -9.34 0.20
C PHE A 56 8.24 -10.70 -0.46
N PHE A 57 7.14 -11.40 -0.17
CA PHE A 57 6.76 -12.61 -0.89
C PHE A 57 5.93 -12.34 -2.14
N ILE A 58 5.48 -11.11 -2.40
CA ILE A 58 4.64 -10.77 -3.55
C ILE A 58 5.23 -11.25 -4.88
N PRO A 59 6.51 -10.99 -5.25
CA PRO A 59 7.06 -11.46 -6.51
C PRO A 59 7.02 -12.99 -6.66
N ALA A 60 7.39 -13.71 -5.60
CA ALA A 60 7.37 -15.17 -5.60
C ALA A 60 5.93 -15.75 -5.66
N PHE A 61 4.98 -15.07 -5.05
CA PHE A 61 3.56 -15.42 -5.12
C PHE A 61 3.02 -15.24 -6.54
N MET A 62 3.39 -14.14 -7.22
CA MET A 62 3.02 -13.86 -8.61
C MET A 62 3.55 -14.92 -9.57
N GLU A 63 4.84 -15.28 -9.45
CA GLU A 63 5.45 -16.32 -10.27
C GLU A 63 4.76 -17.68 -10.05
N LYS A 64 4.57 -18.07 -8.79
CA LYS A 64 4.04 -19.38 -8.44
C LYS A 64 2.57 -19.58 -8.82
N ASN A 65 1.70 -18.59 -8.58
CA ASN A 65 0.26 -18.76 -8.72
C ASN A 65 -0.26 -18.31 -10.08
N PHE A 66 0.38 -17.32 -10.70
CA PHE A 66 -0.06 -16.76 -11.99
C PHE A 66 0.90 -17.09 -13.14
N GLY A 67 2.06 -17.69 -12.86
CA GLY A 67 3.06 -18.00 -13.88
C GLY A 67 3.73 -16.75 -14.48
N ILE A 68 3.65 -15.62 -13.79
CA ILE A 68 4.24 -14.35 -14.25
C ILE A 68 5.68 -14.29 -13.78
N VAL A 69 6.61 -14.47 -14.73
CA VAL A 69 8.04 -14.30 -14.46
C VAL A 69 8.39 -12.82 -14.60
N LEU A 70 8.68 -12.17 -13.46
CA LEU A 70 9.07 -10.77 -13.45
C LEU A 70 10.52 -10.58 -13.95
N PRO A 71 10.79 -9.52 -14.75
CA PRO A 71 12.16 -9.10 -15.01
C PRO A 71 12.89 -8.76 -13.71
N ASN A 72 14.17 -9.09 -13.60
CA ASN A 72 14.97 -8.84 -12.40
C ASN A 72 14.91 -7.39 -11.90
N THR A 73 14.92 -6.42 -12.83
CA THR A 73 14.82 -4.99 -12.50
C THR A 73 13.49 -4.65 -11.82
N LEU A 74 12.38 -5.19 -12.34
CA LEU A 74 11.05 -4.95 -11.77
C LEU A 74 10.91 -5.61 -10.40
N GLU A 75 11.46 -6.81 -10.22
CA GLU A 75 11.47 -7.51 -8.94
C GLU A 75 12.23 -6.71 -7.88
N ILE A 76 13.43 -6.21 -8.21
CA ILE A 76 14.23 -5.33 -7.34
C ILE A 76 13.46 -4.04 -7.02
N PHE A 77 12.78 -3.46 -8.03
CA PHE A 77 11.97 -2.27 -7.84
C PHE A 77 10.82 -2.50 -6.87
N ILE A 78 10.06 -3.60 -7.00
CA ILE A 78 8.97 -3.95 -6.08
C ILE A 78 9.49 -4.12 -4.65
N LEU A 79 10.64 -4.79 -4.45
CA LEU A 79 11.24 -4.93 -3.13
C LEU A 79 11.65 -3.59 -2.52
N GLY A 80 12.27 -2.72 -3.33
CA GLY A 80 12.63 -1.36 -2.93
C GLY A 80 11.41 -0.52 -2.61
N PHE A 81 10.34 -0.66 -3.39
CA PHE A 81 9.05 0.01 -3.18
C PHE A 81 8.42 -0.39 -1.84
N VAL A 82 8.30 -1.69 -1.56
CA VAL A 82 7.77 -2.19 -0.27
C VAL A 82 8.64 -1.70 0.90
N PHE A 83 9.96 -1.74 0.76
CA PHE A 83 10.86 -1.22 1.79
C PHE A 83 10.69 0.29 2.00
N ALA A 84 10.49 1.04 0.92
CA ALA A 84 10.25 2.48 0.97
C ALA A 84 8.92 2.83 1.65
N ALA A 85 7.87 2.07 1.39
CA ALA A 85 6.57 2.27 2.02
C ALA A 85 6.63 1.99 3.54
N GLU A 86 7.00 0.76 3.91
CA GLU A 86 6.86 0.31 5.30
C GLU A 86 8.01 0.79 6.20
N ILE A 87 9.26 0.67 5.73
CA ILE A 87 10.43 0.96 6.58
C ILE A 87 10.82 2.42 6.53
N LEU A 88 10.90 3.03 5.35
CA LEU A 88 11.20 4.45 5.25
C LEU A 88 9.97 5.31 5.57
N GLY A 89 8.79 4.91 5.06
CA GLY A 89 7.54 5.60 5.28
C GLY A 89 7.14 5.63 6.74
N GLU A 90 6.86 4.46 7.31
CA GLU A 90 6.33 4.32 8.67
C GLU A 90 7.41 4.45 9.74
N LEU A 91 8.47 3.62 9.73
CA LEU A 91 9.46 3.61 10.79
C LEU A 91 10.34 4.85 10.81
N ASN A 92 10.74 5.35 9.64
CA ASN A 92 11.56 6.56 9.52
C ASN A 92 10.73 7.84 9.32
N CYS A 93 9.41 7.74 9.47
CA CYS A 93 8.47 8.86 9.41
C CYS A 93 8.54 9.68 8.12
N TYR A 94 8.86 9.07 6.95
CA TYR A 94 8.94 9.78 5.67
C TYR A 94 7.55 10.28 5.23
N TYR A 95 6.49 9.61 5.61
CA TYR A 95 5.11 10.10 5.42
C TYR A 95 4.89 11.47 6.06
N LEU A 96 5.54 11.75 7.19
CA LEU A 96 5.41 13.01 7.93
C LEU A 96 6.47 14.05 7.55
N THR A 97 7.67 13.61 7.14
CA THR A 97 8.85 14.48 6.99
C THR A 97 9.19 14.81 5.55
N ILE A 98 8.80 13.96 4.59
CA ILE A 98 9.09 14.18 3.17
C ILE A 98 7.79 14.52 2.43
N PRO A 99 7.64 15.76 1.92
CA PRO A 99 6.45 16.16 1.19
C PRO A 99 6.15 15.20 0.01
N HIS A 100 4.89 14.85 -0.15
CA HIS A 100 4.39 14.00 -1.23
C HIS A 100 4.95 12.58 -1.29
N TRP A 101 5.60 12.10 -0.20
CA TRP A 101 6.12 10.74 -0.13
C TRP A 101 5.01 9.71 -0.38
N ASP A 102 3.94 9.84 0.34
CA ASP A 102 2.74 9.05 0.23
C ASP A 102 2.10 9.13 -1.17
N THR A 103 1.81 10.34 -1.65
CA THR A 103 1.29 10.59 -3.00
C THR A 103 2.11 9.88 -4.09
N MET A 104 3.43 9.90 -3.98
CA MET A 104 4.34 9.22 -4.91
C MET A 104 4.14 7.70 -4.86
N LEU A 105 4.08 7.13 -3.66
CA LEU A 105 3.94 5.68 -3.49
C LEU A 105 2.59 5.18 -4.01
N HIS A 106 1.49 5.82 -3.66
CA HIS A 106 0.15 5.44 -4.14
C HIS A 106 0.00 5.61 -5.66
N THR A 107 0.59 6.66 -6.26
CA THR A 107 0.61 6.83 -7.72
C THR A 107 1.39 5.71 -8.41
N ILE A 108 2.56 5.36 -7.90
CA ILE A 108 3.38 4.26 -8.41
C ILE A 108 2.65 2.93 -8.25
N ASN A 109 2.01 2.71 -7.09
CA ASN A 109 1.21 1.52 -6.85
C ASN A 109 0.08 1.38 -7.87
N GLY A 110 -0.65 2.45 -8.13
CA GLY A 110 -1.72 2.48 -9.14
C GLY A 110 -1.23 2.06 -10.53
N PHE A 111 -0.10 2.61 -10.97
CA PHE A 111 0.54 2.25 -12.24
C PHE A 111 0.99 0.78 -12.26
N LEU A 112 1.70 0.31 -11.24
CA LEU A 112 2.21 -1.06 -11.17
C LEU A 112 1.08 -2.10 -11.13
N CYS A 113 0.04 -1.82 -10.35
CA CYS A 113 -1.11 -2.72 -10.25
C CYS A 113 -1.90 -2.77 -11.57
N ALA A 114 -2.01 -1.65 -12.31
CA ALA A 114 -2.61 -1.64 -13.63
C ALA A 114 -1.78 -2.46 -14.63
N ALA A 115 -0.45 -2.28 -14.63
CA ALA A 115 0.45 -3.07 -15.46
C ALA A 115 0.32 -4.59 -15.16
N PHE A 116 0.23 -4.94 -13.88
CA PHE A 116 0.03 -6.32 -13.48
C PHE A 116 -1.34 -6.86 -13.90
N GLY A 117 -2.42 -6.11 -13.69
CA GLY A 117 -3.76 -6.47 -14.13
C GLY A 117 -3.84 -6.70 -15.65
N PHE A 118 -3.17 -5.82 -16.42
CA PHE A 118 -3.04 -5.99 -17.87
C PHE A 118 -2.33 -7.30 -18.23
N CYS A 119 -1.20 -7.61 -17.59
CA CYS A 119 -0.48 -8.87 -17.81
C CYS A 119 -1.34 -10.11 -17.49
N LEU A 120 -2.12 -10.07 -16.41
CA LEU A 120 -3.04 -11.16 -16.06
C LEU A 120 -4.07 -11.41 -17.16
N VAL A 121 -4.70 -10.35 -17.65
CA VAL A 121 -5.70 -10.44 -18.74
C VAL A 121 -5.05 -10.93 -20.03
N ASP A 122 -3.86 -10.45 -20.38
CA ASP A 122 -3.11 -10.88 -21.57
C ASP A 122 -2.77 -12.38 -21.50
N ILE A 123 -2.32 -12.90 -20.37
CA ILE A 123 -2.06 -14.33 -20.17
C ILE A 123 -3.33 -15.16 -20.34
N LEU A 124 -4.45 -14.70 -19.77
CA LEU A 124 -5.73 -15.38 -19.91
C LEU A 124 -6.21 -15.44 -21.37
N THR A 125 -6.04 -14.35 -22.12
CA THR A 125 -6.47 -14.27 -23.52
C THR A 125 -5.60 -15.09 -24.48
N ARG A 126 -4.32 -15.28 -24.16
CA ARG A 126 -3.40 -16.14 -24.95
C ARG A 126 -3.64 -17.63 -24.76
N ASN A 127 -4.49 -18.02 -23.82
CA ASN A 127 -4.81 -19.41 -23.59
C ASN A 127 -5.62 -19.96 -24.78
N LYS A 128 -5.04 -20.89 -25.55
CA LYS A 128 -5.62 -21.47 -26.76
C LYS A 128 -6.98 -22.15 -26.55
N ASN A 129 -7.37 -22.44 -25.33
CA ASN A 129 -8.66 -23.03 -24.99
C ASN A 129 -9.79 -21.99 -24.89
N LEU A 130 -9.46 -20.70 -24.83
CA LEU A 130 -10.43 -19.61 -24.82
C LEU A 130 -10.57 -19.05 -26.25
N LYS A 131 -11.72 -19.24 -26.89
CA LYS A 131 -11.98 -18.83 -28.26
C LYS A 131 -12.42 -17.37 -28.43
N PHE A 132 -12.03 -16.47 -27.53
CA PHE A 132 -12.36 -15.05 -27.70
C PHE A 132 -11.12 -14.18 -27.53
N SER A 133 -11.05 -13.14 -28.36
CA SER A 133 -10.06 -12.07 -28.24
C SER A 133 -10.72 -10.88 -27.55
N LEU A 134 -10.07 -10.36 -26.52
CA LEU A 134 -10.52 -9.13 -25.88
C LEU A 134 -10.03 -7.92 -26.67
N SER A 135 -10.87 -6.88 -26.77
CA SER A 135 -10.44 -5.62 -27.37
C SER A 135 -9.42 -4.92 -26.48
N PRO A 136 -8.52 -4.09 -27.04
CA PRO A 136 -7.56 -3.31 -26.24
C PRO A 136 -8.24 -2.44 -25.16
N ILE A 137 -9.40 -1.86 -25.47
CA ILE A 137 -10.19 -1.06 -24.52
C ILE A 137 -10.65 -1.91 -23.34
N TYR A 138 -11.13 -3.13 -23.60
CA TYR A 138 -11.55 -4.03 -22.52
C TYR A 138 -10.36 -4.40 -21.61
N MET A 139 -9.21 -4.69 -22.21
CA MET A 139 -7.98 -4.97 -21.46
C MET A 139 -7.55 -3.79 -20.59
N ALA A 140 -7.62 -2.57 -21.12
CA ALA A 140 -7.32 -1.35 -20.38
C ALA A 140 -8.29 -1.13 -19.21
N ILE A 141 -9.60 -1.30 -19.44
CA ILE A 141 -10.60 -1.20 -18.37
C ILE A 141 -10.38 -2.26 -17.30
N ALA A 142 -10.10 -3.50 -17.68
CA ALA A 142 -9.84 -4.58 -16.74
C ALA A 142 -8.57 -4.31 -15.89
N ALA A 143 -7.50 -3.79 -16.51
CA ALA A 143 -6.27 -3.39 -15.83
C ALA A 143 -6.53 -2.26 -14.82
N PHE A 144 -7.28 -1.23 -15.25
CA PHE A 144 -7.70 -0.13 -14.38
C PHE A 144 -8.54 -0.62 -13.20
N CYS A 145 -9.58 -1.44 -13.45
CA CYS A 145 -10.41 -2.00 -12.38
C CYS A 145 -9.59 -2.85 -11.40
N PHE A 146 -8.63 -3.64 -11.90
CA PHE A 146 -7.74 -4.42 -11.06
C PHE A 146 -6.92 -3.51 -10.14
N SER A 147 -6.31 -2.46 -10.69
CA SER A 147 -5.54 -1.49 -9.90
C SER A 147 -6.38 -0.82 -8.81
N MET A 148 -7.56 -0.33 -9.17
CA MET A 148 -8.46 0.30 -8.21
C MET A 148 -8.91 -0.68 -7.12
N THR A 149 -9.15 -1.95 -7.47
CA THR A 149 -9.51 -2.98 -6.49
C THR A 149 -8.37 -3.21 -5.48
N ILE A 150 -7.12 -3.28 -5.97
CA ILE A 150 -5.96 -3.45 -5.07
C ILE A 150 -5.80 -2.22 -4.16
N GLY A 151 -5.95 -0.99 -4.71
CA GLY A 151 -5.94 0.23 -3.90
C GLY A 151 -6.99 0.22 -2.78
N VAL A 152 -8.25 -0.08 -3.12
CA VAL A 152 -9.34 -0.17 -2.11
C VAL A 152 -9.07 -1.27 -1.07
N LEU A 153 -8.54 -2.42 -1.47
CA LEU A 153 -8.19 -3.49 -0.52
C LEU A 153 -7.05 -3.07 0.42
N TRP A 154 -6.13 -2.22 -0.06
CA TRP A 154 -5.08 -1.65 0.77
C TRP A 154 -5.65 -0.69 1.82
N GLU A 155 -6.55 0.23 1.43
CA GLU A 155 -7.25 1.12 2.37
C GLU A 155 -8.06 0.33 3.43
N PHE A 156 -8.72 -0.76 3.04
CA PHE A 156 -9.40 -1.64 4.00
C PHE A 156 -8.42 -2.28 4.99
N PHE A 157 -7.22 -2.63 4.53
CA PHE A 157 -6.19 -3.17 5.39
C PHE A 157 -5.69 -2.12 6.37
N GLU A 158 -5.36 -0.90 5.92
CA GLU A 158 -4.91 0.21 6.77
C GLU A 158 -5.96 0.56 7.83
N PHE A 159 -7.20 0.77 7.42
CA PHE A 159 -8.32 1.00 8.35
C PHE A 159 -8.46 -0.12 9.39
N SER A 160 -8.35 -1.38 8.96
CA SER A 160 -8.46 -2.52 9.87
C SER A 160 -7.28 -2.59 10.84
N ALA A 161 -6.07 -2.26 10.39
CA ALA A 161 -4.88 -2.21 11.23
C ALA A 161 -5.02 -1.12 12.31
N ASP A 162 -5.49 0.05 11.93
CA ASP A 162 -5.71 1.17 12.85
C ASP A 162 -6.75 0.82 13.91
N CYS A 163 -7.86 0.21 13.51
CA CYS A 163 -8.92 -0.21 14.43
C CYS A 163 -8.53 -1.36 15.37
N ILE A 164 -7.72 -2.33 14.91
CA ILE A 164 -7.42 -3.56 15.65
C ILE A 164 -6.15 -3.41 16.48
N PHE A 165 -5.12 -2.79 15.92
CA PHE A 165 -3.80 -2.71 16.54
C PHE A 165 -3.49 -1.32 17.12
N GLY A 166 -4.37 -0.31 16.88
CA GLY A 166 -4.14 1.06 17.30
C GLY A 166 -2.92 1.69 16.61
N THR A 167 -2.71 1.33 15.34
CA THR A 167 -1.76 1.99 14.45
C THR A 167 -2.36 3.30 13.92
N ASP A 168 -1.63 4.05 13.15
CA ASP A 168 -2.05 5.25 12.42
C ASP A 168 -1.49 5.13 11.00
N MET A 169 -2.00 4.13 10.26
CA MET A 169 -1.63 3.91 8.85
C MET A 169 -2.34 4.93 7.97
N GLN A 170 -3.65 5.15 8.20
CA GLN A 170 -4.42 6.24 7.59
C GLN A 170 -4.10 7.53 8.36
N LYS A 171 -3.25 8.38 7.76
CA LYS A 171 -2.74 9.58 8.44
C LYS A 171 -3.84 10.61 8.65
N ASP A 172 -3.92 11.13 9.86
CA ASP A 172 -4.91 12.12 10.24
C ASP A 172 -4.63 13.49 9.61
N THR A 173 -5.68 14.15 9.16
CA THR A 173 -5.63 15.52 8.63
C THR A 173 -6.27 16.50 9.59
N VAL A 174 -5.59 17.63 9.85
CA VAL A 174 -6.15 18.73 10.66
C VAL A 174 -7.04 19.62 9.78
N LEU A 175 -8.33 19.65 10.10
CA LEU A 175 -9.36 20.41 9.39
C LEU A 175 -9.75 21.67 10.17
N THR A 176 -10.01 22.77 9.45
CA THR A 176 -10.52 24.02 10.03
C THR A 176 -12.03 24.21 9.84
N ALA A 177 -12.69 23.27 9.18
CA ALA A 177 -14.13 23.29 8.99
C ALA A 177 -14.70 21.88 8.93
N ILE A 178 -15.89 21.70 9.47
CA ILE A 178 -16.68 20.47 9.37
C ILE A 178 -18.10 20.77 8.94
N ASN A 179 -18.71 19.88 8.19
CA ASN A 179 -20.11 19.92 7.79
C ASN A 179 -20.75 18.60 8.20
N SER A 180 -21.82 18.66 9.00
CA SER A 180 -22.48 17.45 9.46
C SER A 180 -23.98 17.67 9.67
N VAL A 181 -24.76 16.71 9.22
CA VAL A 181 -26.20 16.64 9.53
C VAL A 181 -26.44 16.24 10.98
N THR A 182 -25.51 15.51 11.59
CA THR A 182 -25.59 15.10 13.00
C THR A 182 -25.56 16.29 13.95
N LEU A 183 -25.01 17.42 13.53
CA LEU A 183 -24.96 18.66 14.31
C LEU A 183 -26.26 19.48 14.16
N ASN A 184 -27.24 19.03 13.37
CA ASN A 184 -28.50 19.75 13.18
C ASN A 184 -29.47 19.46 14.31
N PRO A 185 -29.82 20.45 15.17
CA PRO A 185 -30.69 20.24 16.30
C PRO A 185 -32.15 19.94 15.92
N SER A 186 -32.56 20.27 14.69
CA SER A 186 -33.93 19.94 14.18
C SER A 186 -34.06 18.49 13.71
N GLY A 187 -32.94 17.73 13.58
CA GLY A 187 -32.95 16.37 13.06
C GLY A 187 -33.25 16.26 11.56
N GLU A 188 -33.27 17.37 10.85
CA GLU A 188 -33.45 17.43 9.40
C GLU A 188 -32.16 17.05 8.66
N ASN A 189 -32.29 16.54 7.43
CA ASN A 189 -31.17 16.21 6.55
C ASN A 189 -30.57 17.48 5.91
N SER A 190 -30.22 18.47 6.75
CA SER A 190 -29.55 19.71 6.39
C SER A 190 -28.25 19.82 7.19
N ALA A 191 -27.12 19.95 6.51
CA ALA A 191 -25.82 20.00 7.17
C ALA A 191 -25.59 21.34 7.88
N VAL A 192 -25.17 21.28 9.13
CA VAL A 192 -24.63 22.42 9.88
C VAL A 192 -23.14 22.53 9.63
N SER A 193 -22.69 23.73 9.26
CA SER A 193 -21.27 24.07 9.05
C SER A 193 -20.67 24.72 10.27
N ILE A 194 -19.57 24.18 10.80
CA ILE A 194 -18.67 24.87 11.73
C ILE A 194 -17.41 25.21 10.95
N LYS A 195 -17.02 26.48 10.96
CA LYS A 195 -15.86 27.00 10.23
C LYS A 195 -14.89 27.69 11.17
N ASN A 196 -13.66 27.91 10.69
CA ASN A 196 -12.58 28.55 11.46
C ASN A 196 -12.33 27.85 12.81
N ILE A 197 -12.30 26.52 12.79
CA ILE A 197 -11.98 25.72 13.96
C ILE A 197 -10.50 25.93 14.28
N THR A 198 -10.23 26.42 15.47
CA THR A 198 -8.86 26.67 15.98
C THR A 198 -8.53 25.83 17.20
N THR A 199 -9.51 25.13 17.75
CA THR A 199 -9.31 24.31 18.95
C THR A 199 -10.30 23.15 18.97
N THR A 200 -9.82 22.00 19.40
CA THR A 200 -10.65 20.83 19.71
C THR A 200 -10.39 20.40 21.15
N VAL A 201 -11.46 20.10 21.89
CA VAL A 201 -11.39 19.62 23.28
C VAL A 201 -11.98 18.22 23.34
N VAL A 202 -11.22 17.28 23.89
CA VAL A 202 -11.65 15.89 24.10
C VAL A 202 -11.52 15.56 25.58
N ASN A 203 -12.60 15.10 26.21
CA ASN A 203 -12.65 14.79 27.65
C ASN A 203 -12.21 15.95 28.58
N GLY A 204 -12.43 17.18 28.12
CA GLY A 204 -12.04 18.39 28.89
C GLY A 204 -10.60 18.86 28.63
N GLU A 205 -9.81 18.16 27.88
CA GLU A 205 -8.46 18.53 27.50
C GLU A 205 -8.38 19.03 26.07
N ARG A 206 -7.68 20.16 25.88
CA ARG A 206 -7.41 20.72 24.54
C ARG A 206 -6.38 19.86 23.83
N LEU A 207 -6.70 19.42 22.60
CA LEU A 207 -5.71 18.79 21.74
C LEU A 207 -4.64 19.78 21.29
N PRO A 208 -3.36 19.36 21.14
CA PRO A 208 -2.24 20.21 20.73
C PRO A 208 -2.24 20.47 19.20
N ILE A 209 -3.41 20.76 18.63
CA ILE A 209 -3.62 21.05 17.22
C ILE A 209 -4.48 22.31 17.07
N ASP A 210 -4.28 23.03 15.96
CA ASP A 210 -5.08 24.22 15.63
C ASP A 210 -6.17 23.85 14.61
N GLY A 211 -7.14 23.04 15.05
CA GLY A 211 -8.21 22.55 14.19
C GLY A 211 -8.96 21.37 14.79
N TYR A 212 -9.69 20.67 13.91
CA TYR A 212 -10.38 19.42 14.18
C TYR A 212 -9.62 18.27 13.51
N LEU A 213 -9.39 17.18 14.23
CA LEU A 213 -8.68 16.01 13.71
C LEU A 213 -9.64 15.14 12.92
N ASP A 214 -9.35 14.94 11.67
CA ASP A 214 -9.95 13.90 10.84
C ASP A 214 -9.25 12.56 11.13
N ILE A 215 -10.01 11.49 11.20
CA ILE A 215 -9.49 10.16 11.50
C ILE A 215 -9.25 9.35 10.22
N GLY A 216 -8.46 9.89 9.28
CA GLY A 216 -7.99 9.19 8.09
C GLY A 216 -8.87 9.28 6.85
N LEU A 217 -10.07 9.91 6.88
CA LEU A 217 -10.95 9.99 5.71
C LEU A 217 -10.30 10.75 4.55
N PHE A 218 -9.65 11.87 4.83
CA PHE A 218 -8.98 12.68 3.81
C PHE A 218 -7.77 11.98 3.20
N ASP A 219 -7.04 11.23 4.00
CA ASP A 219 -5.89 10.43 3.54
C ASP A 219 -6.37 9.33 2.59
N THR A 220 -7.28 8.46 3.05
CA THR A 220 -7.92 7.42 2.23
C THR A 220 -8.42 7.95 0.88
N MET A 221 -9.15 9.06 0.89
CA MET A 221 -9.70 9.62 -0.36
C MET A 221 -8.61 10.18 -1.27
N LYS A 222 -7.60 10.82 -0.72
CA LYS A 222 -6.43 11.31 -1.45
C LYS A 222 -5.67 10.14 -2.10
N ASP A 223 -5.45 9.07 -1.37
CA ASP A 223 -4.68 7.92 -1.82
C ASP A 223 -5.40 7.13 -2.92
N LEU A 224 -6.71 6.97 -2.78
CA LEU A 224 -7.53 6.44 -3.87
C LEU A 224 -7.49 7.33 -5.12
N MET A 225 -7.49 8.67 -4.98
CA MET A 225 -7.40 9.60 -6.12
C MET A 225 -6.04 9.51 -6.82
N VAL A 226 -4.93 9.45 -6.08
CA VAL A 226 -3.60 9.37 -6.69
C VAL A 226 -3.31 7.98 -7.25
N ASN A 227 -3.84 6.91 -6.63
CA ASN A 227 -3.84 5.58 -7.21
C ASN A 227 -4.62 5.52 -8.53
N PHE A 228 -5.80 6.19 -8.59
CA PHE A 228 -6.57 6.37 -9.83
C PHE A 228 -5.72 7.03 -10.92
N VAL A 229 -5.02 8.13 -10.60
CA VAL A 229 -4.14 8.81 -11.57
C VAL A 229 -3.06 7.86 -12.07
N GLY A 230 -2.40 7.11 -11.19
CA GLY A 230 -1.42 6.11 -11.55
C GLY A 230 -1.97 5.04 -12.50
N ALA A 231 -3.19 4.54 -12.21
CA ALA A 231 -3.87 3.54 -13.02
C ALA A 231 -4.31 4.05 -14.40
N VAL A 232 -4.63 5.34 -14.53
CA VAL A 232 -5.02 5.98 -15.81
C VAL A 232 -3.81 6.28 -16.69
N VAL A 233 -2.67 6.61 -16.09
CA VAL A 233 -1.43 6.93 -16.81
C VAL A 233 -0.79 5.68 -17.43
N PHE A 234 -1.06 4.51 -16.88
CA PHE A 234 -0.66 3.22 -17.46
C PHE A 234 -1.39 2.97 -18.77
#